data_3dce5c94b31d9c3e6d4554fa1ce5a1e3
#
_entry.id   3dce5c94b31d9c3e6d4554fa1ce5a1e3
#
_cell.length_a   1.000
_cell.length_b   1.000
_cell.length_c   1.000
_cell.angle_alpha   90.00
_cell.angle_beta   90.00
_cell.angle_gamma   90.00
#
_symmetry.space_group_name_H-M   'P 1'
#
loop_
_entity.id
_entity.type
_entity.pdbx_description
1 polymer ?
#
loop_
_entity_poly.entity_id
_entity_poly.type
_entity_poly.pdbx_seq_one_letter_code
_entity_poly.pdbx_strand_id
1 'polypeptide(L)'
;MARPLRQLLDGGCYHVIARGNNRQFLFTKAGAFRYFLDLLTRAKARYPTKLYHYCLMSNHIHLLLEIAEGPQLPKLMQCVLQGYARWYGKQEGYSGHVWQGRYKSPLVSQESYYLEAGRYIERNPLRAKLVRDLKDYPWSSYLAYAYGQADALLEEDPYYAQLGSTPTQRQFAYREFVGIESPYAPMLDKELVETPF
;
A
#
# COMPACT_ATOMS: atom_id res chain seq x y z
N MET A 1 10.43 -23.48 12.96
CA MET A 1 10.89 -23.51 11.57
C MET A 1 11.46 -22.14 11.21
N ALA A 2 12.60 -22.08 10.51
CA ALA A 2 13.14 -20.82 10.01
C ALA A 2 12.20 -20.25 8.94
N ARG A 3 11.91 -18.94 9.01
CA ARG A 3 11.08 -18.29 7.99
C ARG A 3 11.86 -18.18 6.67
N PRO A 4 11.22 -18.39 5.52
CA PRO A 4 11.89 -18.28 4.22
C PRO A 4 12.48 -16.88 4.04
N LEU A 5 13.62 -16.81 3.38
CA LEU A 5 14.25 -15.55 2.99
C LEU A 5 13.32 -14.84 1.97
N ARG A 6 13.28 -13.50 2.06
CA ARG A 6 12.60 -12.71 1.04
C ARG A 6 13.39 -12.73 -0.25
N GLN A 7 12.70 -12.86 -1.35
CA GLN A 7 13.28 -12.59 -2.66
C GLN A 7 13.36 -11.08 -2.83
N LEU A 8 14.57 -10.53 -2.82
CA LEU A 8 14.84 -9.10 -2.92
C LEU A 8 15.61 -8.86 -4.22
N LEU A 9 14.91 -8.28 -5.21
CA LEU A 9 15.43 -8.00 -6.53
C LEU A 9 15.61 -6.49 -6.71
N ASP A 10 16.69 -6.10 -7.36
CA ASP A 10 16.88 -4.72 -7.82
C ASP A 10 15.83 -4.39 -8.89
N GLY A 11 15.21 -3.22 -8.80
CA GLY A 11 14.07 -2.86 -9.64
C GLY A 11 12.80 -3.68 -9.36
N GLY A 12 12.78 -4.50 -8.30
CA GLY A 12 11.63 -5.34 -7.98
C GLY A 12 10.42 -4.54 -7.50
N CYS A 13 9.24 -4.88 -8.01
CA CYS A 13 7.96 -4.32 -7.54
C CYS A 13 7.33 -5.25 -6.51
N TYR A 14 6.91 -4.70 -5.38
CA TYR A 14 6.40 -5.47 -4.24
C TYR A 14 5.06 -4.95 -3.76
N HIS A 15 4.13 -5.85 -3.51
CA HIS A 15 2.94 -5.55 -2.74
C HIS A 15 3.25 -5.70 -1.25
N VAL A 16 3.51 -4.61 -0.57
CA VAL A 16 3.88 -4.60 0.85
C VAL A 16 2.64 -4.49 1.72
N ILE A 17 2.56 -5.34 2.77
CA ILE A 17 1.47 -5.33 3.73
C ILE A 17 2.04 -5.43 5.13
N ALA A 18 1.55 -4.54 6.01
CA ALA A 18 1.80 -4.62 7.44
C ALA A 18 0.49 -4.45 8.20
N ARG A 19 0.28 -5.26 9.23
CA ARG A 19 -0.97 -5.26 10.02
C ARG A 19 -0.69 -5.00 11.49
N GLY A 20 -1.62 -4.34 12.16
CA GLY A 20 -1.59 -4.11 13.59
C GLY A 20 -1.63 -5.43 14.38
N ASN A 21 -0.88 -5.48 15.47
CA ASN A 21 -0.83 -6.63 16.35
C ASN A 21 -2.24 -6.95 16.85
N ASN A 22 -2.60 -8.25 16.87
CA ASN A 22 -3.95 -8.70 17.21
C ASN A 22 -5.07 -7.93 16.47
N ARG A 23 -4.82 -7.52 15.22
CA ARG A 23 -5.72 -6.73 14.36
C ARG A 23 -6.16 -5.39 14.99
N GLN A 24 -5.42 -4.87 15.96
CA GLN A 24 -5.72 -3.58 16.61
C GLN A 24 -5.79 -2.45 15.59
N PHE A 25 -6.67 -1.48 15.83
CA PHE A 25 -6.78 -0.29 15.01
C PHE A 25 -5.61 0.64 15.31
N LEU A 26 -4.83 0.92 14.28
CA LEU A 26 -3.66 1.80 14.33
C LEU A 26 -3.98 3.20 13.79
N PHE A 27 -4.93 3.27 12.88
CA PHE A 27 -5.31 4.48 12.17
C PHE A 27 -6.76 4.85 12.52
N THR A 28 -6.93 5.58 13.61
CA THR A 28 -8.26 5.98 14.13
C THR A 28 -8.54 7.47 13.95
N LYS A 29 -7.50 8.27 13.76
CA LYS A 29 -7.58 9.73 13.62
C LYS A 29 -6.80 10.17 12.39
N ALA A 30 -7.25 11.21 11.71
CA ALA A 30 -6.59 11.75 10.51
C ALA A 30 -5.07 12.04 10.73
N GLY A 31 -4.68 12.44 11.94
CA GLY A 31 -3.27 12.65 12.30
C GLY A 31 -2.41 11.40 12.19
N ALA A 32 -2.97 10.22 12.49
CA ALA A 32 -2.26 8.94 12.40
C ALA A 32 -1.94 8.58 10.93
N PHE A 33 -2.90 8.76 10.03
CA PHE A 33 -2.71 8.54 8.60
C PHE A 33 -1.67 9.51 8.03
N ARG A 34 -1.80 10.82 8.32
CA ARG A 34 -0.85 11.84 7.84
C ARG A 34 0.56 11.55 8.33
N TYR A 35 0.71 11.20 9.59
CA TYR A 35 2.03 10.89 10.15
C TYR A 35 2.68 9.67 9.48
N PHE A 36 1.90 8.64 9.15
CA PHE A 36 2.41 7.48 8.41
C PHE A 36 2.88 7.86 6.99
N LEU A 37 2.08 8.65 6.26
CA LEU A 37 2.44 9.14 4.92
C LEU A 37 3.69 10.03 4.97
N ASP A 38 3.83 10.86 5.99
CA ASP A 38 5.01 11.70 6.21
C ASP A 38 6.29 10.86 6.50
N LEU A 39 6.15 9.79 7.29
CA LEU A 39 7.24 8.82 7.49
C LEU A 39 7.62 8.14 6.18
N LEU A 40 6.66 7.75 5.37
CA LEU A 40 6.89 7.12 4.08
C LEU A 40 7.59 8.08 3.11
N THR A 41 7.17 9.35 3.05
CA THR A 41 7.84 10.41 2.27
C THR A 41 9.32 10.54 2.65
N ARG A 42 9.61 10.64 3.95
CA ARG A 42 10.99 10.73 4.46
C ARG A 42 11.81 9.47 4.16
N ALA A 43 11.19 8.31 4.25
CA ALA A 43 11.86 7.04 3.94
C ALA A 43 12.18 6.90 2.45
N LYS A 44 11.25 7.31 1.56
CA LYS A 44 11.47 7.34 0.10
C LYS A 44 12.64 8.25 -0.29
N ALA A 45 12.77 9.40 0.35
CA ALA A 45 13.88 10.33 0.10
C ALA A 45 15.25 9.70 0.45
N ARG A 46 15.29 8.77 1.41
CA ARG A 46 16.52 8.07 1.83
C ARG A 46 16.79 6.78 1.06
N TYR A 47 15.75 6.10 0.64
CA TYR A 47 15.81 4.83 -0.07
C TYR A 47 15.05 4.97 -1.39
N PRO A 48 15.74 5.12 -2.53
CA PRO A 48 15.12 5.35 -3.83
C PRO A 48 14.03 4.31 -4.13
N THR A 49 12.80 4.78 -4.15
CA THR A 49 11.60 3.96 -4.24
C THR A 49 10.54 4.69 -5.02
N LYS A 50 9.91 4.02 -5.97
CA LYS A 50 8.67 4.50 -6.59
C LYS A 50 7.49 3.88 -5.85
N LEU A 51 6.54 4.70 -5.44
CA LEU A 51 5.28 4.26 -4.87
C LEU A 51 4.19 4.45 -5.92
N TYR A 52 3.61 3.37 -6.37
CA TYR A 52 2.57 3.39 -7.41
C TYR A 52 1.17 3.47 -6.81
N HIS A 53 0.87 2.60 -5.85
CA HIS A 53 -0.43 2.56 -5.20
C HIS A 53 -0.30 2.39 -3.69
N TYR A 54 -1.25 2.93 -2.95
CA TYR A 54 -1.36 2.68 -1.52
C TYR A 54 -2.81 2.71 -1.03
N CYS A 55 -3.04 2.06 0.09
CA CYS A 55 -4.25 2.20 0.89
C CYS A 55 -3.91 1.96 2.37
N LEU A 56 -4.20 2.95 3.21
CA LEU A 56 -4.03 2.85 4.65
C LEU A 56 -5.40 2.53 5.27
N MET A 57 -5.58 1.28 5.70
CA MET A 57 -6.78 0.83 6.41
C MET A 57 -6.65 1.08 7.90
N SER A 58 -7.75 1.01 8.65
CA SER A 58 -7.74 1.28 10.10
C SER A 58 -6.75 0.42 10.89
N ASN A 59 -6.45 -0.82 10.46
CA ASN A 59 -5.58 -1.75 11.18
C ASN A 59 -4.46 -2.36 10.34
N HIS A 60 -4.32 -1.99 9.07
CA HIS A 60 -3.26 -2.48 8.19
C HIS A 60 -2.99 -1.50 7.06
N ILE A 61 -1.87 -1.70 6.37
CA ILE A 61 -1.49 -0.89 5.20
C ILE A 61 -1.20 -1.78 4.01
N HIS A 62 -1.49 -1.25 2.83
CA HIS A 62 -1.08 -1.80 1.54
C HIS A 62 -0.28 -0.77 0.78
N LEU A 63 0.87 -1.18 0.22
CA LEU A 63 1.71 -0.36 -0.65
C LEU A 63 2.10 -1.19 -1.87
N LEU A 64 1.97 -0.65 -3.07
CA LEU A 64 2.61 -1.19 -4.27
C LEU A 64 3.80 -0.30 -4.59
N LEU A 65 5.00 -0.84 -4.44
CA LEU A 65 6.22 -0.06 -4.61
C LEU A 65 7.31 -0.82 -5.35
N GLU A 66 8.08 -0.08 -6.14
CA GLU A 66 9.31 -0.55 -6.79
C GLU A 66 10.50 0.01 -6.02
N ILE A 67 11.46 -0.84 -5.70
CA ILE A 67 12.68 -0.47 -4.99
C ILE A 67 13.88 -0.55 -5.94
N ALA A 68 14.69 0.49 -6.00
CA ALA A 68 15.85 0.51 -6.90
C ALA A 68 16.86 -0.60 -6.58
N GLU A 69 17.15 -0.81 -5.29
CA GLU A 69 18.04 -1.86 -4.81
C GLU A 69 17.29 -2.75 -3.82
N GLY A 70 17.12 -4.03 -4.14
CA GLY A 70 16.34 -4.99 -3.33
C GLY A 70 16.67 -4.98 -1.84
N PRO A 71 17.96 -4.97 -1.42
CA PRO A 71 18.35 -4.91 0.01
C PRO A 71 17.93 -3.64 0.74
N GLN A 72 17.46 -2.60 0.05
CA GLN A 72 16.95 -1.39 0.69
C GLN A 72 15.48 -1.53 1.15
N LEU A 73 14.69 -2.44 0.57
CA LEU A 73 13.30 -2.65 0.99
C LEU A 73 13.15 -2.92 2.50
N PRO A 74 13.93 -3.82 3.12
CA PRO A 74 13.88 -4.00 4.58
C PRO A 74 14.23 -2.74 5.36
N LYS A 75 15.19 -1.94 4.89
CA LYS A 75 15.61 -0.71 5.56
C LYS A 75 14.53 0.38 5.49
N LEU A 76 13.92 0.55 4.31
CA LEU A 76 12.78 1.45 4.11
C LEU A 76 11.63 1.07 5.05
N MET A 77 11.21 -0.18 5.02
CA MET A 77 10.09 -0.65 5.83
C MET A 77 10.40 -0.61 7.34
N GLN A 78 11.63 -0.89 7.75
CA GLN A 78 12.07 -0.73 9.12
C GLN A 78 11.96 0.73 9.57
N CYS A 79 12.43 1.68 8.76
CA CYS A 79 12.34 3.11 9.04
C CYS A 79 10.88 3.55 9.26
N VAL A 80 9.98 3.17 8.36
CA VAL A 80 8.56 3.54 8.42
C VAL A 80 7.85 2.86 9.59
N LEU A 81 7.93 1.54 9.69
CA LEU A 81 7.16 0.79 10.68
C LEU A 81 7.64 1.03 12.11
N GLN A 82 8.95 1.10 12.35
CA GLN A 82 9.48 1.43 13.67
C GLN A 82 9.25 2.90 14.03
N GLY A 83 9.34 3.81 13.04
CA GLY A 83 9.02 5.22 13.23
C GLY A 83 7.58 5.39 13.68
N TYR A 84 6.65 4.72 12.99
CA TYR A 84 5.23 4.74 13.34
C TYR A 84 4.97 4.10 14.70
N ALA A 85 5.58 2.96 15.01
CA ALA A 85 5.39 2.27 16.29
C ALA A 85 5.83 3.14 17.48
N ARG A 86 6.97 3.83 17.37
CA ARG A 86 7.42 4.77 18.41
C ARG A 86 6.45 5.94 18.59
N TRP A 87 5.98 6.51 17.49
CA TRP A 87 5.02 7.60 17.55
C TRP A 87 3.69 7.14 18.15
N TYR A 88 3.14 6.01 17.69
CA TYR A 88 1.91 5.43 18.20
C TYR A 88 1.98 5.15 19.70
N GLY A 89 3.06 4.50 20.15
CA GLY A 89 3.27 4.23 21.58
C GLY A 89 3.26 5.51 22.43
N LYS A 90 3.90 6.59 21.92
CA LYS A 90 3.90 7.88 22.62
C LYS A 90 2.53 8.57 22.60
N GLN A 91 1.77 8.50 21.49
CA GLN A 91 0.48 9.18 21.36
C GLN A 91 -0.64 8.48 22.15
N GLU A 92 -0.64 7.15 22.14
CA GLU A 92 -1.72 6.36 22.75
C GLU A 92 -1.33 5.75 24.10
N GLY A 93 -0.15 6.08 24.64
CA GLY A 93 0.35 5.48 25.89
C GLY A 93 0.54 3.97 25.78
N TYR A 94 0.75 3.44 24.57
CA TYR A 94 0.77 2.01 24.30
C TYR A 94 2.16 1.42 24.47
N SER A 95 2.24 0.35 25.27
CA SER A 95 3.43 -0.46 25.49
C SER A 95 3.21 -1.85 24.90
N GLY A 96 4.07 -2.28 23.98
CA GLY A 96 3.99 -3.60 23.35
C GLY A 96 4.23 -3.57 21.85
N HIS A 97 3.96 -4.71 21.19
CA HIS A 97 4.13 -4.83 19.74
C HIS A 97 2.99 -4.13 19.00
N VAL A 98 3.32 -3.06 18.26
CA VAL A 98 2.35 -2.34 17.43
C VAL A 98 1.99 -3.13 16.18
N TRP A 99 2.99 -3.74 15.53
CA TRP A 99 2.81 -4.51 14.30
C TRP A 99 2.81 -6.02 14.56
N GLN A 100 1.96 -6.73 13.84
CA GLN A 100 1.87 -8.19 13.89
C GLN A 100 3.03 -8.83 13.10
N GLY A 101 4.16 -9.05 13.77
CA GLY A 101 5.34 -9.64 13.14
C GLY A 101 5.97 -8.78 12.06
N ARG A 102 6.60 -9.42 11.07
CA ARG A 102 7.22 -8.76 9.92
C ARG A 102 6.18 -8.46 8.85
N TYR A 103 6.33 -7.34 8.11
CA TYR A 103 5.51 -7.08 6.92
C TYR A 103 5.66 -8.21 5.89
N LYS A 104 4.63 -8.43 5.08
CA LYS A 104 4.67 -9.28 3.88
C LYS A 104 5.08 -8.45 2.68
N SER A 105 5.72 -9.05 1.70
CA SER A 105 6.14 -8.37 0.46
C SER A 105 6.24 -9.37 -0.69
N PRO A 106 5.11 -9.96 -1.16
CA PRO A 106 5.14 -10.73 -2.39
C PRO A 106 5.65 -9.87 -3.55
N LEU A 107 6.49 -10.48 -4.39
CA LEU A 107 6.98 -9.86 -5.61
C LEU A 107 5.85 -9.87 -6.66
N VAL A 108 5.62 -8.74 -7.28
CA VAL A 108 4.73 -8.60 -8.44
C VAL A 108 5.58 -8.76 -9.69
N SER A 109 5.60 -9.97 -10.23
CA SER A 109 6.56 -10.36 -11.29
C SER A 109 6.06 -10.14 -12.72
N GLN A 110 4.76 -9.89 -12.91
CA GLN A 110 4.17 -9.70 -14.23
C GLN A 110 3.63 -8.28 -14.37
N GLU A 111 3.95 -7.66 -15.48
CA GLU A 111 3.56 -6.29 -15.82
C GLU A 111 2.04 -6.08 -15.78
N SER A 112 1.27 -7.06 -16.27
CA SER A 112 -0.20 -7.03 -16.25
C SER A 112 -0.80 -6.97 -14.84
N TYR A 113 -0.02 -7.30 -13.81
CA TYR A 113 -0.50 -7.31 -12.43
C TYR A 113 -0.35 -5.97 -11.68
N TYR A 114 0.33 -4.96 -12.23
CA TYR A 114 0.50 -3.69 -11.52
C TYR A 114 -0.84 -2.99 -11.31
N LEU A 115 -1.57 -2.71 -12.40
CA LEU A 115 -2.91 -2.13 -12.31
C LEU A 115 -3.89 -3.01 -11.51
N GLU A 116 -3.79 -4.35 -11.67
CA GLU A 116 -4.61 -5.29 -10.91
C GLU A 116 -4.30 -5.23 -9.41
N ALA A 117 -3.02 -5.16 -9.04
CA ALA A 117 -2.62 -4.96 -7.65
C ALA A 117 -3.07 -3.60 -7.12
N GLY A 118 -2.96 -2.55 -7.95
CA GLY A 118 -3.50 -1.22 -7.64
C GLY A 118 -5.00 -1.26 -7.37
N ARG A 119 -5.77 -1.86 -8.29
CA ARG A 119 -7.22 -2.08 -8.12
C ARG A 119 -7.55 -2.82 -6.83
N TYR A 120 -6.86 -3.93 -6.57
CA TYR A 120 -7.03 -4.69 -5.33
C TYR A 120 -6.76 -3.82 -4.10
N ILE A 121 -5.65 -3.08 -4.08
CA ILE A 121 -5.24 -2.21 -2.98
C ILE A 121 -6.28 -1.13 -2.73
N GLU A 122 -6.73 -0.46 -3.77
CA GLU A 122 -7.63 0.68 -3.65
C GLU A 122 -9.09 0.28 -3.35
N ARG A 123 -9.50 -0.95 -3.69
CA ARG A 123 -10.83 -1.47 -3.34
C ARG A 123 -10.98 -1.92 -1.89
N ASN A 124 -9.89 -2.00 -1.13
CA ASN A 124 -9.95 -2.46 0.27
C ASN A 124 -11.00 -1.73 1.13
N PRO A 125 -11.18 -0.40 1.05
CA PRO A 125 -12.22 0.29 1.81
C PRO A 125 -13.66 -0.14 1.46
N LEU A 126 -13.95 -0.41 0.18
CA LEU A 126 -15.26 -0.95 -0.25
C LEU A 126 -15.46 -2.37 0.27
N ARG A 127 -14.45 -3.23 0.11
CA ARG A 127 -14.48 -4.63 0.58
C ARG A 127 -14.66 -4.71 2.10
N ALA A 128 -14.06 -3.77 2.83
CA ALA A 128 -14.21 -3.63 4.28
C ALA A 128 -15.50 -2.91 4.69
N LYS A 129 -16.33 -2.46 3.74
CA LYS A 129 -17.57 -1.71 3.97
C LYS A 129 -17.37 -0.42 4.77
N LEU A 130 -16.19 0.19 4.67
CA LEU A 130 -15.87 1.47 5.33
C LEU A 130 -16.51 2.64 4.59
N VAL A 131 -16.63 2.53 3.28
CA VAL A 131 -17.27 3.52 2.40
C VAL A 131 -18.17 2.83 1.39
N ARG A 132 -19.10 3.59 0.81
CA ARG A 132 -19.94 3.14 -0.31
C ARG A 132 -19.38 3.56 -1.67
N ASP A 133 -18.54 4.58 -1.69
CA ASP A 133 -17.84 5.09 -2.85
C ASP A 133 -16.38 5.33 -2.48
N LEU A 134 -15.44 4.90 -3.33
CA LEU A 134 -14.00 5.05 -3.09
C LEU A 134 -13.55 6.52 -3.02
N LYS A 135 -14.27 7.42 -3.67
CA LYS A 135 -13.99 8.87 -3.58
C LYS A 135 -14.10 9.42 -2.16
N ASP A 136 -14.86 8.75 -1.29
CA ASP A 136 -15.07 9.15 0.11
C ASP A 136 -13.96 8.64 1.03
N TYR A 137 -12.96 7.91 0.47
CA TYR A 137 -11.82 7.39 1.24
C TYR A 137 -10.50 8.09 0.89
N PRO A 138 -10.09 9.11 1.65
CA PRO A 138 -8.95 9.95 1.29
C PRO A 138 -7.57 9.32 1.60
N TRP A 139 -7.53 8.13 2.19
CA TRP A 139 -6.30 7.48 2.64
C TRP A 139 -5.80 6.40 1.66
N SER A 140 -6.01 6.64 0.36
CA SER A 140 -5.55 5.79 -0.72
C SER A 140 -5.14 6.61 -1.94
N SER A 141 -4.39 6.01 -2.85
CA SER A 141 -3.99 6.58 -4.14
C SER A 141 -5.15 6.74 -5.14
N TYR A 142 -6.34 6.21 -4.85
CA TYR A 142 -7.48 6.20 -5.77
C TYR A 142 -7.81 7.57 -6.36
N LEU A 143 -7.84 8.62 -5.54
CA LEU A 143 -8.21 9.96 -6.01
C LEU A 143 -7.20 10.55 -7.02
N ALA A 144 -5.93 10.16 -6.91
CA ALA A 144 -4.90 10.60 -7.85
C ALA A 144 -5.18 10.02 -9.25
N TYR A 145 -5.39 8.72 -9.35
CA TYR A 145 -5.65 8.05 -10.63
C TYR A 145 -7.06 8.29 -11.18
N ALA A 146 -8.06 8.25 -10.32
CA ALA A 146 -9.47 8.34 -10.73
C ALA A 146 -9.92 9.77 -11.06
N TYR A 147 -9.31 10.79 -10.43
CA TYR A 147 -9.76 12.19 -10.53
C TYR A 147 -8.62 13.18 -10.76
N GLY A 148 -7.37 12.73 -10.86
CA GLY A 148 -6.21 13.59 -11.08
C GLY A 148 -5.85 14.47 -9.88
N GLN A 149 -6.25 14.09 -8.67
CA GLN A 149 -5.83 14.79 -7.46
C GLN A 149 -4.33 14.66 -7.28
N ALA A 150 -3.64 15.78 -7.11
CA ALA A 150 -2.19 15.76 -6.90
C ALA A 150 -1.82 15.02 -5.61
N ASP A 151 -0.91 14.06 -5.72
CA ASP A 151 -0.32 13.34 -4.59
C ASP A 151 1.19 13.23 -4.83
N ALA A 152 1.95 14.06 -4.12
CA ALA A 152 3.41 14.15 -4.25
C ALA A 152 4.15 12.89 -3.77
N LEU A 153 3.44 11.95 -3.14
CA LEU A 153 4.02 10.69 -2.69
C LEU A 153 4.10 9.65 -3.82
N LEU A 154 3.25 9.79 -4.84
CA LEU A 154 3.11 8.82 -5.93
C LEU A 154 4.05 9.11 -7.11
N GLU A 155 4.56 8.07 -7.70
CA GLU A 155 4.96 8.00 -9.10
C GLU A 155 3.84 7.32 -9.90
N GLU A 156 3.61 7.78 -11.13
CA GLU A 156 2.56 7.20 -11.98
C GLU A 156 2.87 5.72 -12.28
N ASP A 157 1.87 4.85 -12.11
CA ASP A 157 1.96 3.46 -12.52
C ASP A 157 2.29 3.39 -14.02
N PRO A 158 3.32 2.65 -14.45
CA PRO A 158 3.78 2.62 -15.84
C PRO A 158 2.72 2.14 -16.83
N TYR A 159 1.68 1.45 -16.37
CA TYR A 159 0.58 0.95 -17.21
C TYR A 159 -0.65 1.87 -17.22
N TYR A 160 -0.71 2.86 -16.33
CA TYR A 160 -1.82 3.81 -16.28
C TYR A 160 -1.97 4.62 -17.58
N ALA A 161 -0.86 4.98 -18.22
CA ALA A 161 -0.87 5.69 -19.50
C ALA A 161 -1.57 4.91 -20.63
N GLN A 162 -1.62 3.58 -20.55
CA GLN A 162 -2.27 2.71 -21.54
C GLN A 162 -3.81 2.79 -21.49
N LEU A 163 -4.39 3.34 -20.42
CA LEU A 163 -5.84 3.47 -20.25
C LEU A 163 -6.47 4.56 -21.12
N GLY A 164 -5.67 5.44 -21.74
CA GLY A 164 -6.19 6.46 -22.64
C GLY A 164 -5.17 7.52 -23.03
N SER A 165 -5.43 8.20 -24.14
CA SER A 165 -4.54 9.20 -24.72
C SER A 165 -4.52 10.53 -23.96
N THR A 166 -5.59 10.83 -23.23
CA THR A 166 -5.72 12.06 -22.43
C THR A 166 -5.91 11.75 -20.94
N PRO A 167 -5.55 12.67 -20.04
CA PRO A 167 -5.80 12.50 -18.62
C PRO A 167 -7.25 12.16 -18.29
N THR A 168 -8.20 12.84 -18.93
CA THR A 168 -9.65 12.59 -18.71
C THR A 168 -10.05 11.19 -19.12
N GLN A 169 -9.55 10.69 -20.26
CA GLN A 169 -9.81 9.32 -20.72
C GLN A 169 -9.23 8.30 -19.75
N ARG A 170 -7.97 8.50 -19.30
CA ARG A 170 -7.33 7.60 -18.31
C ARG A 170 -8.10 7.56 -17.00
N GLN A 171 -8.50 8.71 -16.46
CA GLN A 171 -9.28 8.82 -15.23
C GLN A 171 -10.63 8.11 -15.37
N PHE A 172 -11.33 8.29 -16.49
CA PHE A 172 -12.60 7.61 -16.74
C PHE A 172 -12.41 6.09 -16.80
N ALA A 173 -11.49 5.62 -17.64
CA ALA A 173 -11.21 4.19 -17.80
C ALA A 173 -10.74 3.56 -16.48
N TYR A 174 -9.97 4.29 -15.67
CA TYR A 174 -9.53 3.82 -14.37
C TYR A 174 -10.68 3.66 -13.39
N ARG A 175 -11.64 4.60 -13.34
CA ARG A 175 -12.85 4.45 -12.51
C ARG A 175 -13.66 3.22 -12.90
N GLU A 176 -13.89 3.02 -14.19
CA GLU A 176 -14.59 1.82 -14.71
C GLU A 176 -13.83 0.54 -14.31
N PHE A 177 -12.51 0.52 -14.54
CA PHE A 177 -11.65 -0.60 -14.20
C PHE A 177 -11.70 -0.94 -12.69
N VAL A 178 -11.54 0.06 -11.82
CA VAL A 178 -11.58 -0.13 -10.36
C VAL A 178 -13.01 -0.40 -9.87
N GLY A 179 -14.03 0.06 -10.58
CA GLY A 179 -15.45 -0.22 -10.31
C GLY A 179 -15.78 -1.72 -10.29
N ILE A 180 -15.09 -2.51 -11.11
CA ILE A 180 -15.28 -3.97 -11.23
C ILE A 180 -14.37 -4.71 -10.24
N GLU A 181 -14.90 -5.73 -9.57
CA GLU A 181 -14.09 -6.56 -8.68
C GLU A 181 -13.05 -7.37 -9.46
N SER A 182 -11.82 -7.42 -8.95
CA SER A 182 -10.75 -8.18 -9.58
C SER A 182 -11.04 -9.69 -9.52
N PRO A 183 -10.96 -10.43 -10.63
CA PRO A 183 -11.04 -11.88 -10.61
C PRO A 183 -9.88 -12.52 -9.84
N TYR A 184 -8.79 -11.79 -9.63
CA TYR A 184 -7.61 -12.23 -8.87
C TYR A 184 -7.68 -11.91 -7.37
N ALA A 185 -8.72 -11.18 -6.91
CA ALA A 185 -8.86 -10.83 -5.50
C ALA A 185 -8.80 -12.05 -4.57
N PRO A 186 -9.45 -13.21 -4.86
CA PRO A 186 -9.35 -14.41 -4.02
C PRO A 186 -7.93 -14.98 -3.94
N MET A 187 -7.15 -14.93 -5.04
CA MET A 187 -5.76 -15.38 -5.07
C MET A 187 -4.87 -14.47 -4.23
N LEU A 188 -5.02 -13.16 -4.38
CA LEU A 188 -4.30 -12.17 -3.57
C LEU A 188 -4.66 -12.29 -2.09
N ASP A 189 -5.92 -12.53 -1.75
CA ASP A 189 -6.35 -12.77 -0.38
C ASP A 189 -5.67 -14.02 0.20
N LYS A 190 -5.58 -15.10 -0.55
CA LYS A 190 -4.94 -16.33 -0.13
C LYS A 190 -3.46 -16.13 0.16
N GLU A 191 -2.72 -15.52 -0.76
CA GLU A 191 -1.30 -15.18 -0.54
C GLU A 191 -1.08 -14.29 0.69
N LEU A 192 -2.03 -13.41 0.99
CA LEU A 192 -1.96 -12.44 2.07
C LEU A 192 -2.45 -12.97 3.41
N VAL A 193 -3.42 -13.91 3.41
CA VAL A 193 -4.04 -14.47 4.62
C VAL A 193 -3.34 -15.75 5.06
N GLU A 194 -3.04 -16.66 4.14
CA GLU A 194 -2.51 -18.00 4.45
C GLU A 194 -1.02 -18.02 4.79
N THR A 195 -0.25 -16.99 4.40
CA THR A 195 1.13 -16.90 4.87
C THR A 195 1.14 -16.35 6.30
N PRO A 196 1.62 -17.06 7.31
CA PRO A 196 1.66 -16.57 8.70
C PRO A 196 2.45 -15.25 8.79
N PHE A 197 1.91 -14.28 9.55
CA PHE A 197 2.63 -13.06 9.89
C PHE A 197 3.78 -13.35 10.86
#